data_e23f36e18eee8afe9007f82585d95a15
#
_entry.id   e23f36e18eee8afe9007f82585d95a15
#
_cell.length_a   1.000
_cell.length_b   1.000
_cell.length_c   1.000
_cell.angle_alpha   90.00
_cell.angle_beta   90.00
_cell.angle_gamma   90.00
#
_symmetry.space_group_name_H-M   'P 1'
#
loop_
_entity.id
_entity.type
_entity.pdbx_description
1 polymer ?
#
loop_
_entity_poly.entity_id
_entity_poly.type
_entity_poly.pdbx_seq_one_letter_code
_entity_poly.pdbx_strand_id
1 'polypeptide(L)'
;MKKRDRTNESSPGSHRFRKERGKDGARSNEAREQIPVPPGGAAASSLVTIEKPIYGGSFLAHSEGKAMFVPLALPGEQARVRIVDGKRGYATAEVEEIATPSPQRVAPACPHFGACGGCQYQHATYATQLAWKKEILRETLERGGVYAPEDIAVLAGEPWAYRNRIRLAFDANEDAGYRGRRSHAVVAIAECPIAAPLLVRAALAASRILRESPASLRVSEISLFCDAAETALLASVTVAGSGKRGFDDFAQALAGNIPELKGMEFLAEGGKGQAPQSVAQWGANSLLYRAAGVDYRVDQGAFFQVNRWLVDALVERVTAHARGGLAFDLFAGVGLFARQLANHFTRVIAVESASASIAALAHNLRGTSAIAVKAATLEFLRRERSRERPDLVIVDPPRTGLGAETTALLAEIAAPEIVYVSCDPATLARDLRPLVDSRSGPRYVIDQIALVDLFPQTFHLETVVRLRR
;
A
#
# COMPACT_ATOMS: atom_id res chain seq x y z
N MET A 1 42.79 32.13 -49.50
CA MET A 1 42.97 33.46 -50.21
C MET A 1 41.76 34.32 -49.76
N LYS A 2 42.13 35.47 -49.14
CA LYS A 2 41.36 36.70 -48.95
C LYS A 2 40.05 36.58 -48.19
N LYS A 3 39.96 37.01 -46.94
CA LYS A 3 40.07 38.31 -46.23
C LYS A 3 39.06 39.36 -46.67
N ARG A 4 38.45 39.85 -45.59
CA ARG A 4 37.95 41.21 -45.23
C ARG A 4 36.48 41.42 -45.28
N ASP A 5 35.90 42.19 -44.48
CA ASP A 5 36.03 42.97 -43.23
C ASP A 5 34.78 43.78 -43.04
N ARG A 6 34.35 43.95 -41.80
CA ARG A 6 33.80 45.13 -41.12
C ARG A 6 32.78 46.05 -41.82
N THR A 7 31.70 46.38 -41.15
CA THR A 7 31.42 47.58 -40.33
C THR A 7 29.97 47.53 -39.86
N ASN A 8 29.64 47.59 -38.63
CA ASN A 8 29.44 48.68 -37.67
C ASN A 8 28.47 49.77 -38.14
N GLU A 9 27.27 49.88 -37.50
CA GLU A 9 26.76 51.14 -36.97
C GLU A 9 25.35 51.00 -36.38
N SER A 10 25.27 51.30 -35.12
CA SER A 10 24.41 52.23 -34.36
C SER A 10 22.96 51.92 -34.12
N SER A 11 22.63 51.76 -32.85
CA SER A 11 21.33 52.03 -32.18
C SER A 11 20.92 53.50 -32.34
N PRO A 12 19.64 53.91 -32.09
CA PRO A 12 19.03 53.85 -30.77
C PRO A 12 17.49 53.73 -30.74
N GLY A 13 16.92 53.48 -29.53
CA GLY A 13 15.47 53.69 -29.33
C GLY A 13 14.86 52.94 -28.15
N SER A 14 15.14 53.46 -26.94
CA SER A 14 14.52 53.02 -25.70
C SER A 14 13.00 53.36 -25.64
N HIS A 15 12.15 52.37 -25.36
CA HIS A 15 10.92 52.63 -24.64
C HIS A 15 10.75 51.59 -23.50
N ARG A 16 10.98 52.13 -22.28
CA ARG A 16 10.64 51.47 -21.03
C ARG A 16 9.13 51.45 -20.87
N PHE A 17 8.51 50.28 -20.97
CA PHE A 17 7.20 50.06 -20.35
C PHE A 17 7.41 49.56 -18.96
N ARG A 18 7.14 50.42 -17.98
CA ARG A 18 7.06 50.17 -16.56
C ARG A 18 5.78 49.36 -16.30
N LYS A 19 5.89 48.03 -16.07
CA LYS A 19 4.78 47.22 -15.54
C LYS A 19 4.76 47.43 -14.04
N GLU A 20 3.74 48.09 -13.56
CA GLU A 20 3.34 48.15 -12.16
C GLU A 20 3.07 46.72 -11.66
N ARG A 21 3.81 46.33 -10.60
CA ARG A 21 3.50 45.11 -9.82
C ARG A 21 2.34 45.45 -8.91
N GLY A 22 1.17 44.96 -9.23
CA GLY A 22 0.08 44.82 -8.28
C GLY A 22 0.52 43.90 -7.15
N LYS A 23 0.59 44.48 -5.96
CA LYS A 23 0.64 43.73 -4.70
C LYS A 23 -0.76 43.20 -4.49
N ASP A 24 -0.95 41.89 -4.54
CA ASP A 24 -2.06 41.26 -3.79
C ASP A 24 -1.79 39.76 -3.71
N GLY A 25 -1.82 39.22 -2.48
CA GLY A 25 -1.91 37.79 -2.23
C GLY A 25 -0.70 37.15 -1.56
N ALA A 26 -0.09 37.81 -0.59
CA ALA A 26 0.66 37.09 0.44
C ALA A 26 -0.36 36.32 1.30
N ARG A 27 -0.60 35.04 0.96
CA ARG A 27 -1.22 34.10 1.91
C ARG A 27 -0.21 33.92 3.05
N SER A 28 -0.53 34.50 4.17
CA SER A 28 0.14 34.32 5.42
C SER A 28 0.25 32.83 5.73
N ASN A 29 1.48 32.36 5.80
CA ASN A 29 1.84 31.10 6.43
C ASN A 29 1.63 31.32 7.92
N GLU A 30 0.37 31.23 8.39
CA GLU A 30 0.06 31.23 9.80
C GLU A 30 0.77 30.01 10.40
N ALA A 31 1.80 30.30 11.18
CA ALA A 31 2.45 29.33 12.02
C ALA A 31 1.37 28.57 12.81
N ARG A 32 1.26 27.25 12.55
CA ARG A 32 0.37 26.37 13.30
C ARG A 32 0.80 26.43 14.76
N GLU A 33 0.07 27.18 15.54
CA GLU A 33 0.26 27.28 16.98
C GLU A 33 0.11 25.90 17.61
N GLN A 34 1.23 25.28 17.93
CA GLN A 34 1.27 24.08 18.76
C GLN A 34 0.88 24.52 20.16
N ILE A 35 -0.17 23.96 20.71
CA ILE A 35 -0.48 24.13 22.13
C ILE A 35 0.68 23.48 22.87
N PRO A 36 1.44 24.25 23.72
CA PRO A 36 2.55 23.65 24.43
C PRO A 36 2.02 22.56 25.36
N VAL A 37 2.48 21.34 25.19
CA VAL A 37 2.41 20.32 26.24
C VAL A 37 3.37 20.82 27.33
N PRO A 38 2.92 21.10 28.58
CA PRO A 38 3.80 21.62 29.60
C PRO A 38 4.96 20.64 29.82
N PRO A 39 6.22 21.11 29.79
CA PRO A 39 7.35 20.27 30.10
C PRO A 39 7.27 19.87 31.59
N GLY A 40 7.09 18.57 31.87
CA GLY A 40 7.26 18.02 33.22
C GLY A 40 6.07 18.03 34.16
N GLY A 41 4.86 18.39 33.73
CA GLY A 41 3.62 18.15 34.48
C GLY A 41 3.05 16.78 34.11
N ALA A 42 2.60 15.99 35.08
CA ALA A 42 1.79 14.81 34.83
C ALA A 42 0.63 15.22 33.93
N ALA A 43 0.64 14.79 32.64
CA ALA A 43 -0.45 15.09 31.73
C ALA A 43 -1.72 14.53 32.37
N ALA A 44 -2.75 15.37 32.55
CA ALA A 44 -3.96 14.97 33.26
C ALA A 44 -4.58 13.77 32.53
N SER A 45 -4.71 12.69 33.26
CA SER A 45 -5.44 11.51 32.78
C SER A 45 -6.93 11.86 32.75
N SER A 46 -7.59 11.54 31.63
CA SER A 46 -9.03 11.75 31.47
C SER A 46 -9.72 10.40 31.31
N LEU A 47 -10.87 10.23 31.95
CA LEU A 47 -11.75 9.09 31.69
C LEU A 47 -12.66 9.46 30.50
N VAL A 48 -12.59 8.66 29.43
CA VAL A 48 -13.37 8.89 28.21
C VAL A 48 -14.16 7.64 27.83
N THR A 49 -15.29 7.83 27.14
CA THR A 49 -16.02 6.75 26.48
C THR A 49 -15.60 6.68 25.04
N ILE A 50 -15.21 5.50 24.58
CA ILE A 50 -14.83 5.25 23.19
C ILE A 50 -16.08 5.08 22.34
N GLU A 51 -16.19 5.87 21.28
CA GLU A 51 -17.42 5.96 20.48
C GLU A 51 -17.43 5.05 19.27
N LYS A 52 -16.44 5.16 18.41
CA LYS A 52 -16.39 4.42 17.14
C LYS A 52 -14.99 4.25 16.58
N PRO A 53 -14.78 3.25 15.69
CA PRO A 53 -13.53 3.12 14.95
C PRO A 53 -13.41 4.23 13.91
N ILE A 54 -12.16 4.60 13.58
CA ILE A 54 -11.85 5.50 12.49
C ILE A 54 -10.76 4.90 11.59
N TYR A 55 -10.70 5.35 10.34
CA TYR A 55 -9.62 4.94 9.45
C TYR A 55 -8.25 5.34 10.02
N GLY A 56 -7.27 4.42 9.95
CA GLY A 56 -5.93 4.64 10.50
C GLY A 56 -5.66 3.90 11.83
N GLY A 57 -6.63 3.10 12.33
CA GLY A 57 -6.41 2.18 13.44
C GLY A 57 -6.56 2.79 14.84
N SER A 58 -7.12 4.00 14.92
CA SER A 58 -7.54 4.63 16.18
C SER A 58 -9.06 4.60 16.34
N PHE A 59 -9.51 4.94 17.53
CA PHE A 59 -10.92 5.06 17.88
C PHE A 59 -11.21 6.47 18.33
N LEU A 60 -12.42 6.96 18.03
CA LEU A 60 -12.86 8.29 18.41
C LEU A 60 -13.40 8.30 19.83
N ALA A 61 -13.02 9.30 20.60
CA ALA A 61 -13.63 9.70 21.86
C ALA A 61 -13.72 11.24 21.90
N HIS A 62 -14.47 11.78 22.84
CA HIS A 62 -14.50 13.22 23.10
C HIS A 62 -14.21 13.52 24.56
N SER A 63 -13.50 14.60 24.83
CA SER A 63 -13.30 15.15 26.15
C SER A 63 -13.24 16.67 26.05
N GLU A 64 -13.99 17.38 26.90
CA GLU A 64 -14.05 18.85 26.94
C GLU A 64 -14.31 19.50 25.56
N GLY A 65 -15.17 18.87 24.74
CA GLY A 65 -15.52 19.34 23.41
C GLY A 65 -14.46 19.11 22.32
N LYS A 66 -13.36 18.40 22.63
CA LYS A 66 -12.32 18.04 21.66
C LYS A 66 -12.40 16.58 21.27
N ALA A 67 -12.22 16.31 19.98
CA ALA A 67 -12.05 14.95 19.47
C ALA A 67 -10.71 14.36 19.93
N MET A 68 -10.73 13.11 20.38
CA MET A 68 -9.55 12.36 20.81
C MET A 68 -9.42 11.08 19.99
N PHE A 69 -8.23 10.86 19.46
CA PHE A 69 -7.89 9.63 18.72
C PHE A 69 -7.13 8.69 19.65
N VAL A 70 -7.80 7.60 20.02
CA VAL A 70 -7.33 6.66 21.03
C VAL A 70 -7.07 5.31 20.34
N PRO A 71 -5.82 4.90 20.11
CA PRO A 71 -5.50 3.57 19.62
C PRO A 71 -5.64 2.52 20.73
N LEU A 72 -5.78 1.23 20.35
CA LEU A 72 -5.83 0.07 21.24
C LEU A 72 -7.03 0.04 22.22
N ALA A 73 -8.03 0.85 21.96
CA ALA A 73 -9.32 0.84 22.64
C ALA A 73 -10.39 0.18 21.77
N LEU A 74 -11.61 0.01 22.30
CA LEU A 74 -12.77 -0.52 21.57
C LEU A 74 -14.02 0.34 21.83
N PRO A 75 -14.92 0.45 20.85
CA PRO A 75 -16.19 1.14 21.04
C PRO A 75 -16.98 0.60 22.25
N GLY A 76 -17.55 1.52 23.03
CA GLY A 76 -18.29 1.23 24.25
C GLY A 76 -17.41 1.10 25.50
N GLU A 77 -16.10 1.08 25.39
CA GLU A 77 -15.20 1.03 26.55
C GLU A 77 -15.14 2.40 27.26
N GLN A 78 -15.01 2.35 28.59
CA GLN A 78 -14.50 3.48 29.36
C GLN A 78 -13.00 3.29 29.58
N ALA A 79 -12.23 4.24 29.09
CA ALA A 79 -10.76 4.20 29.15
C ALA A 79 -10.21 5.43 29.84
N ARG A 80 -9.27 5.22 30.74
CA ARG A 80 -8.40 6.27 31.24
C ARG A 80 -7.29 6.51 30.22
N VAL A 81 -7.21 7.73 29.74
CA VAL A 81 -6.28 8.07 28.64
C VAL A 81 -5.42 9.28 29.00
N ARG A 82 -4.19 9.26 28.53
CA ARG A 82 -3.23 10.37 28.64
C ARG A 82 -3.00 10.99 27.26
N ILE A 83 -3.14 12.30 27.16
CA ILE A 83 -2.86 13.04 25.91
C ILE A 83 -1.36 13.00 25.64
N VAL A 84 -0.97 12.59 24.42
CA VAL A 84 0.43 12.50 23.97
C VAL A 84 0.76 13.51 22.87
N ASP A 85 -0.25 14.00 22.12
CA ASP A 85 -0.11 15.07 21.14
C ASP A 85 -1.45 15.83 21.06
N GLY A 86 -1.40 17.16 21.13
CA GLY A 86 -2.58 18.01 21.08
C GLY A 86 -2.50 19.04 19.97
N LYS A 87 -3.61 19.22 19.23
CA LYS A 87 -3.80 20.29 18.23
C LYS A 87 -5.07 21.07 18.56
N ARG A 88 -5.28 22.21 17.88
CA ARG A 88 -6.41 23.10 18.16
C ARG A 88 -7.79 22.40 18.12
N GLY A 89 -7.98 21.42 17.23
CA GLY A 89 -9.28 20.74 17.00
C GLY A 89 -9.34 19.30 17.48
N TYR A 90 -8.21 18.66 17.78
CA TYR A 90 -8.17 17.27 18.20
C TYR A 90 -6.91 16.95 19.02
N ALA A 91 -6.94 15.82 19.71
CA ALA A 91 -5.79 15.29 20.42
C ALA A 91 -5.56 13.81 20.05
N THR A 92 -4.34 13.34 20.20
CA THR A 92 -4.03 11.92 20.25
C THR A 92 -3.74 11.53 21.68
N ALA A 93 -4.33 10.46 22.15
CA ALA A 93 -4.13 9.98 23.50
C ALA A 93 -3.70 8.49 23.50
N GLU A 94 -3.09 8.05 24.56
CA GLU A 94 -2.74 6.68 24.84
C GLU A 94 -3.58 6.13 25.97
N VAL A 95 -4.02 4.89 25.87
CA VAL A 95 -4.73 4.18 26.92
C VAL A 95 -3.75 3.86 28.05
N GLU A 96 -4.08 4.30 29.26
CA GLU A 96 -3.39 3.93 30.51
C GLU A 96 -4.09 2.74 31.17
N GLU A 97 -5.44 2.73 31.12
CA GLU A 97 -6.27 1.70 31.73
C GLU A 97 -7.60 1.58 31.00
N ILE A 98 -8.08 0.37 30.83
CA ILE A 98 -9.47 0.09 30.42
C ILE A 98 -10.30 -0.12 31.68
N ALA A 99 -11.04 0.91 32.10
CA ALA A 99 -11.85 0.89 33.32
C ALA A 99 -13.09 -0.02 33.16
N THR A 100 -13.70 -0.02 31.97
CA THR A 100 -14.82 -0.91 31.64
C THR A 100 -14.58 -1.50 30.26
N PRO A 101 -14.22 -2.81 30.18
CA PRO A 101 -13.91 -3.44 28.89
C PRO A 101 -15.18 -3.73 28.07
N SER A 102 -15.04 -3.70 26.76
CA SER A 102 -16.05 -4.15 25.81
C SER A 102 -16.14 -5.69 25.82
N PRO A 103 -17.33 -6.29 25.68
CA PRO A 103 -17.49 -7.74 25.53
C PRO A 103 -16.83 -8.28 24.24
N GLN A 104 -16.48 -7.41 23.31
CA GLN A 104 -15.78 -7.78 22.07
C GLN A 104 -14.24 -7.81 22.23
N ARG A 105 -13.73 -7.40 23.41
CA ARG A 105 -12.29 -7.44 23.69
C ARG A 105 -11.80 -8.87 23.88
N VAL A 106 -10.71 -9.17 23.18
CA VAL A 106 -10.02 -10.47 23.29
C VAL A 106 -8.54 -10.25 23.59
N ALA A 107 -7.88 -11.26 24.16
CA ALA A 107 -6.43 -11.23 24.32
C ALA A 107 -5.75 -11.32 22.94
N PRO A 108 -4.83 -10.42 22.59
CA PRO A 108 -4.06 -10.51 21.36
C PRO A 108 -3.23 -11.79 21.30
N ALA A 109 -3.23 -12.47 20.13
CA ALA A 109 -2.41 -13.66 19.93
C ALA A 109 -0.91 -13.34 19.79
N CYS A 110 -0.56 -12.12 19.34
CA CYS A 110 0.82 -11.71 19.15
C CYS A 110 1.41 -11.08 20.43
N PRO A 111 2.53 -11.57 20.99
CA PRO A 111 3.14 -10.99 22.18
C PRO A 111 3.70 -9.58 21.95
N HIS A 112 3.94 -9.20 20.68
CA HIS A 112 4.46 -7.88 20.30
C HIS A 112 3.34 -6.87 20.04
N PHE A 113 2.05 -7.25 20.18
CA PHE A 113 0.92 -6.36 19.94
C PHE A 113 0.96 -5.14 20.88
N GLY A 114 0.69 -3.96 20.33
CA GLY A 114 0.76 -2.70 21.08
C GLY A 114 2.14 -2.03 21.03
N ALA A 115 3.24 -2.79 21.02
CA ALA A 115 4.60 -2.28 20.80
C ALA A 115 4.94 -2.23 19.31
N CYS A 116 4.73 -3.35 18.60
CA CYS A 116 4.92 -3.45 17.15
C CYS A 116 3.89 -2.61 16.39
N GLY A 117 4.36 -1.89 15.35
CA GLY A 117 3.49 -1.07 14.50
C GLY A 117 2.68 -1.83 13.44
N GLY A 118 2.85 -3.17 13.33
CA GLY A 118 2.27 -3.95 12.24
C GLY A 118 0.77 -4.21 12.34
N CYS A 119 0.22 -4.35 13.55
CA CYS A 119 -1.19 -4.68 13.80
C CYS A 119 -1.86 -3.67 14.72
N GLN A 120 -3.16 -3.39 14.48
CA GLN A 120 -3.94 -2.43 15.26
C GLN A 120 -5.18 -3.04 15.91
N TYR A 121 -5.65 -4.22 15.48
CA TYR A 121 -6.98 -4.74 15.81
C TYR A 121 -6.99 -6.11 16.51
N GLN A 122 -5.82 -6.71 16.85
CA GLN A 122 -5.76 -8.04 17.46
C GLN A 122 -6.49 -8.16 18.81
N HIS A 123 -6.81 -7.05 19.45
CA HIS A 123 -7.54 -6.99 20.72
C HIS A 123 -9.07 -7.04 20.55
N ALA A 124 -9.56 -7.24 19.32
CA ALA A 124 -10.97 -7.42 19.01
C ALA A 124 -11.20 -8.72 18.24
N THR A 125 -12.41 -9.30 18.36
CA THR A 125 -12.78 -10.49 17.57
C THR A 125 -12.72 -10.18 16.09
N TYR A 126 -12.43 -11.18 15.26
CA TYR A 126 -12.30 -10.96 13.81
C TYR A 126 -13.62 -10.47 13.18
N ALA A 127 -14.75 -11.01 13.62
CA ALA A 127 -16.07 -10.54 13.16
C ALA A 127 -16.27 -9.04 13.44
N THR A 128 -15.84 -8.56 14.62
CA THR A 128 -15.90 -7.15 14.99
C THR A 128 -14.99 -6.29 14.10
N GLN A 129 -13.80 -6.75 13.77
CA GLN A 129 -12.90 -6.06 12.85
C GLN A 129 -13.52 -5.87 11.46
N LEU A 130 -14.17 -6.90 10.92
CA LEU A 130 -14.87 -6.83 9.62
C LEU A 130 -16.03 -5.84 9.65
N ALA A 131 -16.81 -5.82 10.73
CA ALA A 131 -17.89 -4.85 10.92
C ALA A 131 -17.36 -3.41 10.93
N TRP A 132 -16.28 -3.14 11.68
CA TRP A 132 -15.63 -1.81 11.70
C TRP A 132 -15.11 -1.40 10.33
N LYS A 133 -14.46 -2.31 9.61
CA LYS A 133 -13.95 -2.01 8.27
C LYS A 133 -15.06 -1.65 7.29
N LYS A 134 -16.19 -2.36 7.37
CA LYS A 134 -17.37 -2.07 6.55
C LYS A 134 -17.96 -0.69 6.90
N GLU A 135 -18.06 -0.36 8.18
CA GLU A 135 -18.55 0.94 8.68
C GLU A 135 -17.63 2.08 8.24
N ILE A 136 -16.30 1.94 8.47
CA ILE A 136 -15.29 2.92 8.06
C ILE A 136 -15.33 3.17 6.55
N LEU A 137 -15.47 2.11 5.75
CA LEU A 137 -15.59 2.23 4.30
C LEU A 137 -16.80 3.06 3.91
N ARG A 138 -17.99 2.71 4.43
CA ARG A 138 -19.25 3.42 4.16
C ARG A 138 -19.14 4.90 4.55
N GLU A 139 -18.74 5.18 5.78
CA GLU A 139 -18.64 6.55 6.28
C GLU A 139 -17.63 7.38 5.49
N THR A 140 -16.50 6.79 5.07
CA THR A 140 -15.49 7.49 4.28
C THR A 140 -15.99 7.83 2.88
N LEU A 141 -16.70 6.92 2.24
CA LEU A 141 -17.32 7.17 0.93
C LEU A 141 -18.38 8.27 1.02
N GLU A 142 -19.29 8.20 2.00
CA GLU A 142 -20.36 9.19 2.20
C GLU A 142 -19.79 10.59 2.48
N ARG A 143 -18.77 10.71 3.31
CA ARG A 143 -18.06 11.99 3.54
C ARG A 143 -17.42 12.53 2.26
N GLY A 144 -16.96 11.65 1.38
CA GLY A 144 -16.44 11.99 0.05
C GLY A 144 -17.52 12.36 -0.96
N GLY A 145 -18.82 12.25 -0.58
CA GLY A 145 -19.97 12.51 -1.47
C GLY A 145 -20.25 11.35 -2.43
N VAL A 146 -19.85 10.14 -2.07
CA VAL A 146 -20.11 8.89 -2.81
C VAL A 146 -21.00 8.00 -1.96
N TYR A 147 -22.19 7.66 -2.46
CA TYR A 147 -23.15 6.83 -1.76
C TYR A 147 -23.05 5.40 -2.29
N ALA A 148 -22.56 4.52 -1.44
CA ALA A 148 -22.49 3.10 -1.74
C ALA A 148 -23.87 2.45 -1.66
N PRO A 149 -24.12 1.35 -2.40
CA PRO A 149 -25.28 0.50 -2.17
C PRO A 149 -25.39 0.07 -0.71
N GLU A 150 -26.62 -0.20 -0.25
CA GLU A 150 -26.87 -0.62 1.13
C GLU A 150 -26.07 -1.88 1.50
N ASP A 151 -26.00 -2.82 0.58
CA ASP A 151 -25.21 -4.04 0.76
C ASP A 151 -23.77 -3.87 0.24
N ILE A 152 -22.82 -3.85 1.17
CA ILE A 152 -21.38 -3.99 0.90
C ILE A 152 -21.01 -5.44 1.19
N ALA A 153 -20.71 -6.21 0.15
CA ALA A 153 -20.25 -7.58 0.31
C ALA A 153 -18.92 -7.62 1.07
N VAL A 154 -18.69 -8.65 1.87
CA VAL A 154 -17.43 -8.83 2.61
C VAL A 154 -16.81 -10.17 2.21
N LEU A 155 -15.60 -10.11 1.64
CA LEU A 155 -14.76 -11.27 1.37
C LEU A 155 -13.71 -11.35 2.49
N ALA A 156 -13.82 -12.38 3.30
CA ALA A 156 -12.94 -12.64 4.42
C ALA A 156 -12.36 -14.05 4.33
N GLY A 157 -11.20 -14.26 4.92
CA GLY A 157 -10.51 -15.55 4.94
C GLY A 157 -9.88 -15.81 6.30
N GLU A 158 -8.92 -16.73 6.36
CA GLU A 158 -8.15 -17.00 7.57
C GLU A 158 -7.43 -15.72 8.04
N PRO A 159 -7.65 -15.28 9.30
CA PRO A 159 -7.07 -14.05 9.80
C PRO A 159 -5.60 -14.17 10.22
N TRP A 160 -5.02 -15.35 10.10
CA TRP A 160 -3.67 -15.69 10.55
C TRP A 160 -2.83 -16.28 9.40
N ALA A 161 -1.52 -16.21 9.54
CA ALA A 161 -0.55 -16.75 8.59
C ALA A 161 -0.84 -16.37 7.13
N TYR A 162 -1.53 -15.27 6.90
CA TYR A 162 -1.99 -14.89 5.57
C TYR A 162 -0.92 -14.17 4.75
N ARG A 163 0.06 -13.50 5.41
CA ARG A 163 1.07 -12.72 4.71
C ARG A 163 2.12 -13.62 4.07
N ASN A 164 2.21 -13.56 2.76
CA ASN A 164 3.27 -14.18 1.98
C ASN A 164 4.50 -13.26 1.80
N ARG A 165 4.44 -12.02 2.30
CA ARG A 165 5.55 -11.06 2.23
C ARG A 165 5.67 -10.27 3.53
N ILE A 166 6.91 -10.17 4.03
CA ILE A 166 7.27 -9.32 5.17
C ILE A 166 8.52 -8.51 4.85
N ARG A 167 8.69 -7.40 5.56
CA ARG A 167 9.85 -6.54 5.50
C ARG A 167 10.22 -6.15 6.92
N LEU A 168 11.45 -6.46 7.33
CA LEU A 168 11.93 -6.31 8.68
C LEU A 168 13.22 -5.49 8.68
N ALA A 169 13.38 -4.64 9.67
CA ALA A 169 14.64 -3.98 9.96
C ALA A 169 15.43 -4.77 10.98
N PHE A 170 16.74 -4.57 11.02
CA PHE A 170 17.59 -5.12 12.07
C PHE A 170 17.91 -4.05 13.11
N ASP A 171 17.97 -4.43 14.37
CA ASP A 171 18.42 -3.57 15.46
C ASP A 171 19.94 -3.66 15.64
N ALA A 172 20.46 -3.00 16.70
CA ALA A 172 21.89 -3.00 17.01
C ALA A 172 22.42 -4.36 17.46
N ASN A 173 21.56 -5.30 17.80
CA ASN A 173 21.90 -6.67 18.20
C ASN A 173 21.75 -7.68 17.05
N GLU A 174 21.54 -7.20 15.82
CA GLU A 174 21.23 -8.00 14.63
C GLU A 174 19.92 -8.81 14.78
N ASP A 175 18.96 -8.30 15.56
CA ASP A 175 17.64 -8.91 15.69
C ASP A 175 16.67 -8.30 14.68
N ALA A 176 16.05 -9.17 13.87
CA ALA A 176 15.06 -8.79 12.89
C ALA A 176 13.73 -8.40 13.58
N GLY A 177 13.13 -7.28 13.15
CA GLY A 177 11.89 -6.82 13.73
C GLY A 177 11.16 -5.77 12.91
N TYR A 178 9.98 -5.43 13.37
CA TYR A 178 9.21 -4.32 12.78
C TYR A 178 9.49 -3.01 13.50
N ARG A 179 9.27 -1.90 12.83
CA ARG A 179 9.27 -0.59 13.49
C ARG A 179 8.17 -0.53 14.54
N GLY A 180 8.49 0.04 15.68
CA GLY A 180 7.55 0.25 16.76
C GLY A 180 6.43 1.22 16.38
N ARG A 181 5.32 1.13 17.08
CA ARG A 181 4.19 2.05 16.91
C ARG A 181 4.65 3.49 17.20
N ARG A 182 4.59 4.36 16.19
CA ARG A 182 5.06 5.76 16.23
C ARG A 182 6.55 5.91 16.59
N SER A 183 7.35 4.91 16.30
CA SER A 183 8.77 4.89 16.62
C SER A 183 9.59 4.38 15.45
N HIS A 184 10.83 4.85 15.35
CA HIS A 184 11.82 4.27 14.44
C HIS A 184 12.58 3.09 15.08
N ALA A 185 12.43 2.89 16.39
CA ALA A 185 13.04 1.75 17.07
C ALA A 185 12.48 0.43 16.52
N VAL A 186 13.34 -0.56 16.41
CA VAL A 186 12.96 -1.92 16.00
C VAL A 186 12.43 -2.67 17.20
N VAL A 187 11.27 -3.29 17.05
CA VAL A 187 10.72 -4.27 17.98
C VAL A 187 11.11 -5.64 17.42
N ALA A 188 12.13 -6.25 17.99
CA ALA A 188 12.58 -7.58 17.63
C ALA A 188 11.44 -8.58 17.75
N ILE A 189 11.28 -9.47 16.76
CA ILE A 189 10.22 -10.47 16.76
C ILE A 189 10.75 -11.85 17.13
N ALA A 190 10.04 -12.54 18.03
CA ALA A 190 10.20 -13.98 18.25
C ALA A 190 9.19 -14.76 17.38
N GLU A 191 8.04 -14.15 17.11
CA GLU A 191 6.96 -14.71 16.28
C GLU A 191 6.16 -13.59 15.61
N CYS A 192 5.43 -13.94 14.56
CA CYS A 192 4.50 -13.05 13.88
C CYS A 192 3.30 -13.86 13.38
N PRO A 193 2.18 -13.93 14.14
CA PRO A 193 1.05 -14.81 13.79
C PRO A 193 0.39 -14.51 12.45
N ILE A 194 0.53 -13.28 11.92
CA ILE A 194 -0.05 -12.92 10.62
C ILE A 194 0.85 -13.26 9.42
N ALA A 195 2.15 -13.52 9.65
CA ALA A 195 3.08 -13.90 8.59
C ALA A 195 3.05 -15.42 8.35
N ALA A 196 3.31 -15.84 7.11
CA ALA A 196 3.55 -17.25 6.82
C ALA A 196 4.71 -17.77 7.66
N PRO A 197 4.59 -18.95 8.28
CA PRO A 197 5.62 -19.52 9.16
C PRO A 197 7.04 -19.55 8.57
N LEU A 198 7.15 -19.86 7.28
CA LEU A 198 8.44 -19.87 6.56
C LEU A 198 9.14 -18.51 6.63
N LEU A 199 8.39 -17.39 6.51
CA LEU A 199 8.98 -16.05 6.56
C LEU A 199 9.57 -15.74 7.93
N VAL A 200 8.89 -16.16 9.01
CA VAL A 200 9.37 -15.97 10.38
C VAL A 200 10.60 -16.83 10.63
N ARG A 201 10.59 -18.12 10.23
CA ARG A 201 11.77 -19.00 10.31
C ARG A 201 12.98 -18.39 9.60
N ALA A 202 12.77 -17.87 8.39
CA ALA A 202 13.86 -17.27 7.59
C ALA A 202 14.41 -15.99 8.25
N ALA A 203 13.54 -15.15 8.81
CA ALA A 203 13.96 -13.94 9.52
C ALA A 203 14.79 -14.26 10.76
N LEU A 204 14.35 -15.23 11.58
CA LEU A 204 15.07 -15.67 12.78
C LEU A 204 16.40 -16.36 12.44
N ALA A 205 16.44 -17.15 11.36
CA ALA A 205 17.68 -17.74 10.85
C ALA A 205 18.67 -16.66 10.40
N ALA A 206 18.19 -15.63 9.68
CA ALA A 206 19.01 -14.49 9.25
C ALA A 206 19.62 -13.75 10.47
N SER A 207 18.80 -13.44 11.49
CA SER A 207 19.29 -12.83 12.74
C SER A 207 20.38 -13.66 13.40
N ARG A 208 20.19 -14.97 13.51
CA ARG A 208 21.19 -15.86 14.11
C ARG A 208 22.51 -15.85 13.34
N ILE A 209 22.45 -15.99 12.00
CA ILE A 209 23.64 -16.00 11.14
C ILE A 209 24.42 -14.69 11.26
N LEU A 210 23.73 -13.55 11.29
CA LEU A 210 24.37 -12.24 11.43
C LEU A 210 25.07 -12.09 12.78
N ARG A 211 24.48 -12.55 13.87
CA ARG A 211 25.11 -12.53 15.21
C ARG A 211 26.33 -13.45 15.31
N GLU A 212 26.29 -14.60 14.65
CA GLU A 212 27.41 -15.59 14.67
C GLU A 212 28.57 -15.15 13.76
N SER A 213 28.31 -14.25 12.77
CA SER A 213 29.33 -13.78 11.81
C SER A 213 29.39 -12.23 11.73
N PRO A 214 29.69 -11.53 12.83
CA PRO A 214 29.46 -10.10 12.94
C PRO A 214 30.39 -9.21 12.11
N ALA A 215 31.40 -9.73 11.44
CA ALA A 215 32.49 -8.91 10.93
C ALA A 215 32.32 -8.44 9.48
N SER A 216 31.39 -8.97 8.67
CA SER A 216 31.44 -8.79 7.22
C SER A 216 30.24 -8.11 6.57
N LEU A 217 29.05 -8.17 7.18
CA LEU A 217 27.82 -7.70 6.55
C LEU A 217 26.96 -6.89 7.53
N ARG A 218 26.78 -5.60 7.27
CA ARG A 218 25.83 -4.77 8.03
C ARG A 218 24.50 -4.69 7.29
N VAL A 219 23.57 -5.54 7.71
CA VAL A 219 22.23 -5.59 7.15
C VAL A 219 21.34 -4.58 7.87
N SER A 220 20.74 -3.64 7.13
CA SER A 220 19.76 -2.71 7.68
C SER A 220 18.32 -3.24 7.57
N GLU A 221 18.05 -4.07 6.54
CA GLU A 221 16.71 -4.56 6.27
C GLU A 221 16.73 -5.87 5.49
N ILE A 222 15.74 -6.74 5.77
CA ILE A 222 15.44 -7.93 4.97
C ILE A 222 13.98 -7.91 4.51
N SER A 223 13.76 -8.16 3.23
CA SER A 223 12.43 -8.40 2.65
C SER A 223 12.35 -9.85 2.22
N LEU A 224 11.32 -10.55 2.65
CA LEU A 224 11.09 -11.98 2.40
C LEU A 224 9.76 -12.15 1.67
N PHE A 225 9.73 -12.98 0.63
CA PHE A 225 8.53 -13.30 -0.15
C PHE A 225 8.50 -14.79 -0.45
N CYS A 226 7.41 -15.48 -0.08
CA CYS A 226 7.19 -16.89 -0.38
C CYS A 226 5.96 -17.12 -1.25
N ASP A 227 5.91 -18.26 -1.92
CA ASP A 227 4.71 -18.75 -2.58
C ASP A 227 3.62 -19.14 -1.56
N ALA A 228 2.39 -19.36 -2.04
CA ALA A 228 1.26 -19.67 -1.16
C ALA A 228 1.46 -20.96 -0.34
N ALA A 229 2.16 -21.94 -0.90
CA ALA A 229 2.40 -23.25 -0.30
C ALA A 229 3.66 -23.29 0.60
N GLU A 230 4.40 -22.17 0.71
CA GLU A 230 5.67 -22.08 1.46
C GLU A 230 6.76 -23.05 0.96
N THR A 231 6.81 -23.33 -0.35
CA THR A 231 7.79 -24.22 -1.00
C THR A 231 8.96 -23.47 -1.63
N ALA A 232 8.79 -22.17 -1.86
CA ALA A 232 9.80 -21.31 -2.44
C ALA A 232 9.82 -19.94 -1.74
N LEU A 233 11.03 -19.44 -1.48
CA LEU A 233 11.29 -18.17 -0.83
C LEU A 233 12.28 -17.35 -1.66
N LEU A 234 12.00 -16.06 -1.81
CA LEU A 234 12.95 -15.05 -2.27
C LEU A 234 13.26 -14.09 -1.13
N ALA A 235 14.50 -13.64 -1.02
CA ALA A 235 14.95 -12.66 -0.05
C ALA A 235 15.63 -11.48 -0.74
N SER A 236 15.35 -10.24 -0.30
CA SER A 236 16.17 -9.05 -0.62
C SER A 236 16.77 -8.52 0.67
N VAL A 237 18.07 -8.28 0.68
CA VAL A 237 18.82 -7.80 1.83
C VAL A 237 19.38 -6.43 1.51
N THR A 238 19.04 -5.42 2.32
CA THR A 238 19.60 -4.07 2.19
C THR A 238 20.74 -3.88 3.17
N VAL A 239 21.85 -3.33 2.69
CA VAL A 239 23.03 -3.08 3.51
C VAL A 239 23.45 -1.63 3.49
N ALA A 240 24.05 -1.20 4.60
CA ALA A 240 24.72 0.08 4.70
C ALA A 240 26.04 0.04 3.90
N GLY A 241 26.16 0.91 2.90
CA GLY A 241 27.34 1.00 2.02
C GLY A 241 27.25 0.08 0.79
N SER A 242 28.36 0.01 0.02
CA SER A 242 28.42 -0.68 -1.28
C SER A 242 29.20 -2.01 -1.25
N GLY A 243 29.60 -2.48 -0.07
CA GLY A 243 30.47 -3.66 0.05
C GLY A 243 29.72 -4.97 -0.16
N LYS A 244 30.22 -5.83 -1.06
CA LYS A 244 29.68 -7.18 -1.33
C LYS A 244 30.28 -8.26 -0.43
N ARG A 245 31.22 -7.90 0.46
CA ARG A 245 31.94 -8.88 1.28
C ARG A 245 30.95 -9.60 2.20
N GLY A 246 31.03 -10.93 2.24
CA GLY A 246 30.20 -11.79 3.09
C GLY A 246 28.78 -12.06 2.57
N PHE A 247 28.40 -11.50 1.38
CA PHE A 247 27.06 -11.76 0.83
C PHE A 247 26.87 -13.23 0.45
N ASP A 248 27.81 -13.81 -0.28
CA ASP A 248 27.72 -15.21 -0.73
C ASP A 248 27.71 -16.16 0.45
N ASP A 249 28.56 -15.90 1.46
CA ASP A 249 28.61 -16.68 2.70
C ASP A 249 27.29 -16.61 3.46
N PHE A 250 26.71 -15.40 3.59
CA PHE A 250 25.41 -15.19 4.21
C PHE A 250 24.28 -15.91 3.44
N ALA A 251 24.26 -15.78 2.12
CA ALA A 251 23.26 -16.41 1.27
C ALA A 251 23.34 -17.94 1.36
N GLN A 252 24.53 -18.52 1.33
CA GLN A 252 24.75 -19.95 1.48
C GLN A 252 24.37 -20.45 2.88
N ALA A 253 24.76 -19.72 3.93
CA ALA A 253 24.38 -20.05 5.30
C ALA A 253 22.87 -20.00 5.49
N LEU A 254 22.18 -19.00 4.93
CA LEU A 254 20.72 -18.91 5.00
C LEU A 254 20.05 -20.03 4.21
N ALA A 255 20.53 -20.36 3.01
CA ALA A 255 20.03 -21.47 2.21
C ALA A 255 20.22 -22.83 2.88
N GLY A 256 21.34 -23.02 3.62
CA GLY A 256 21.57 -24.22 4.42
C GLY A 256 20.59 -24.38 5.59
N ASN A 257 20.05 -23.28 6.12
CA ASN A 257 19.05 -23.29 7.20
C ASN A 257 17.60 -23.27 6.67
N ILE A 258 17.39 -22.75 5.48
CA ILE A 258 16.07 -22.56 4.84
C ILE A 258 16.14 -23.14 3.42
N PRO A 259 15.90 -24.45 3.24
CA PRO A 259 15.97 -25.11 1.92
C PRO A 259 14.99 -24.55 0.87
N GLU A 260 13.95 -23.88 1.33
CA GLU A 260 12.98 -23.20 0.47
C GLU A 260 13.53 -21.91 -0.17
N LEU A 261 14.66 -21.37 0.30
CA LEU A 261 15.30 -20.20 -0.29
C LEU A 261 15.81 -20.52 -1.69
N LYS A 262 15.19 -19.91 -2.70
CA LYS A 262 15.54 -20.09 -4.12
C LYS A 262 16.48 -19.00 -4.63
N GLY A 263 16.40 -17.81 -4.05
CA GLY A 263 17.27 -16.71 -4.46
C GLY A 263 17.28 -15.56 -3.49
N MET A 264 18.37 -14.79 -3.55
CA MET A 264 18.59 -13.61 -2.72
C MET A 264 19.19 -12.49 -3.55
N GLU A 265 18.62 -11.29 -3.39
CA GLU A 265 19.15 -10.05 -3.93
C GLU A 265 19.80 -9.21 -2.84
N PHE A 266 20.93 -8.65 -3.17
CA PHE A 266 21.69 -7.77 -2.31
C PHE A 266 21.55 -6.32 -2.81
N LEU A 267 21.04 -5.46 -1.94
CA LEU A 267 20.72 -4.07 -2.24
C LEU A 267 21.65 -3.15 -1.45
N ALA A 268 22.37 -2.25 -2.13
CA ALA A 268 23.04 -1.15 -1.47
C ALA A 268 22.03 -0.03 -1.17
N GLU A 269 22.13 0.57 0.02
CA GLU A 269 21.32 1.74 0.36
C GLU A 269 21.57 2.87 -0.65
N GLY A 270 20.48 3.42 -1.20
CA GLY A 270 20.55 4.61 -2.03
C GLY A 270 20.86 5.86 -1.19
N GLY A 271 21.40 6.90 -1.83
CA GLY A 271 21.48 8.22 -1.21
C GLY A 271 20.09 8.75 -0.83
N LYS A 272 20.05 9.84 -0.06
CA LYS A 272 18.79 10.43 0.43
C LYS A 272 17.77 10.63 -0.71
N GLY A 273 16.65 9.90 -0.64
CA GLY A 273 15.58 9.94 -1.66
C GLY A 273 15.82 9.08 -2.89
N GLN A 274 16.87 8.26 -2.93
CA GLN A 274 17.11 7.29 -3.99
C GLN A 274 16.70 5.88 -3.55
N ALA A 275 16.14 5.11 -4.50
CA ALA A 275 15.83 3.71 -4.24
C ALA A 275 17.14 2.90 -4.07
N PRO A 276 17.13 1.85 -3.22
CA PRO A 276 18.24 0.92 -3.13
C PRO A 276 18.58 0.32 -4.49
N GLN A 277 19.86 0.06 -4.75
CA GLN A 277 20.34 -0.50 -6.00
C GLN A 277 20.81 -1.93 -5.82
N SER A 278 20.40 -2.82 -6.74
CA SER A 278 20.88 -4.19 -6.77
C SER A 278 22.36 -4.23 -7.12
N VAL A 279 23.17 -4.86 -6.26
CA VAL A 279 24.64 -4.94 -6.42
C VAL A 279 25.14 -6.37 -6.51
N ALA A 280 24.37 -7.36 -6.08
CA ALA A 280 24.65 -8.78 -6.25
C ALA A 280 23.37 -9.62 -6.19
N GLN A 281 23.45 -10.82 -6.79
CA GLN A 281 22.39 -11.80 -6.84
C GLN A 281 22.95 -13.18 -6.53
N TRP A 282 22.24 -13.96 -5.72
CA TRP A 282 22.48 -15.38 -5.46
C TRP A 282 21.24 -16.18 -5.86
N GLY A 283 21.40 -17.30 -6.55
CA GLY A 283 20.31 -18.18 -6.93
C GLY A 283 19.34 -17.57 -7.95
N ALA A 284 18.06 -17.92 -7.84
CA ALA A 284 17.01 -17.47 -8.75
C ALA A 284 16.59 -16.01 -8.49
N ASN A 285 16.20 -15.29 -9.54
CA ASN A 285 15.65 -13.94 -9.43
C ASN A 285 14.11 -13.90 -9.46
N SER A 286 13.45 -15.04 -9.43
CA SER A 286 11.98 -15.16 -9.49
C SER A 286 11.52 -16.46 -8.86
N LEU A 287 10.27 -16.50 -8.45
CA LEU A 287 9.57 -17.73 -8.09
C LEU A 287 8.27 -17.86 -8.90
N LEU A 288 7.70 -19.06 -8.92
CA LEU A 288 6.37 -19.30 -9.43
C LEU A 288 5.36 -19.24 -8.28
N TYR A 289 4.34 -18.42 -8.44
CA TYR A 289 3.24 -18.29 -7.50
C TYR A 289 1.95 -18.80 -8.13
N ARG A 290 1.37 -19.83 -7.53
CA ARG A 290 0.10 -20.37 -8.00
C ARG A 290 -1.07 -19.54 -7.48
N ALA A 291 -1.89 -19.00 -8.41
CA ALA A 291 -3.10 -18.24 -8.07
C ALA A 291 -4.14 -18.42 -9.18
N ALA A 292 -5.42 -18.50 -8.83
CA ALA A 292 -6.55 -18.64 -9.77
C ALA A 292 -6.31 -19.69 -10.86
N GLY A 293 -5.71 -20.83 -10.48
CA GLY A 293 -5.43 -21.95 -11.38
C GLY A 293 -4.22 -21.77 -12.31
N VAL A 294 -3.47 -20.67 -12.21
CA VAL A 294 -2.32 -20.33 -13.08
C VAL A 294 -1.06 -20.14 -12.25
N ASP A 295 0.09 -20.52 -12.81
CA ASP A 295 1.40 -20.24 -12.23
C ASP A 295 1.91 -18.91 -12.78
N TYR A 296 2.07 -17.94 -11.87
CA TYR A 296 2.62 -16.63 -12.18
C TYR A 296 4.09 -16.55 -11.80
N ARG A 297 4.94 -16.17 -12.73
CA ARG A 297 6.29 -15.74 -12.41
C ARG A 297 6.22 -14.41 -11.66
N VAL A 298 6.85 -14.35 -10.50
CA VAL A 298 7.01 -13.14 -9.71
C VAL A 298 8.50 -12.88 -9.52
N ASP A 299 8.99 -11.80 -10.13
CA ASP A 299 10.40 -11.44 -10.07
C ASP A 299 10.75 -10.78 -8.74
N GLN A 300 12.02 -10.84 -8.37
CA GLN A 300 12.56 -10.15 -7.20
C GLN A 300 12.19 -8.67 -7.25
N GLY A 301 11.69 -8.14 -6.15
CA GLY A 301 11.23 -6.75 -6.04
C GLY A 301 9.88 -6.44 -6.71
N ALA A 302 9.31 -7.32 -7.51
CA ALA A 302 7.98 -7.13 -8.08
C ALA A 302 6.89 -7.19 -6.99
N PHE A 303 5.86 -6.34 -7.14
CA PHE A 303 4.67 -6.40 -6.28
C PHE A 303 3.84 -7.65 -6.60
N PHE A 304 3.32 -8.27 -5.55
CA PHE A 304 2.28 -9.30 -5.62
C PHE A 304 1.34 -9.17 -4.42
N GLN A 305 0.09 -9.66 -4.53
CA GLN A 305 -0.89 -9.60 -3.45
C GLN A 305 -0.40 -10.34 -2.20
N VAL A 306 -0.55 -9.71 -1.03
CA VAL A 306 0.09 -10.18 0.20
C VAL A 306 -0.68 -11.26 0.94
N ASN A 307 -2.00 -11.38 0.71
CA ASN A 307 -2.85 -12.35 1.40
C ASN A 307 -3.00 -13.62 0.55
N ARG A 308 -2.25 -14.67 0.93
CA ARG A 308 -2.23 -15.94 0.21
C ARG A 308 -3.56 -16.70 0.19
N TRP A 309 -4.45 -16.39 1.14
CA TRP A 309 -5.76 -17.04 1.25
C TRP A 309 -6.84 -16.40 0.38
N LEU A 310 -6.67 -15.14 0.04
CA LEU A 310 -7.70 -14.36 -0.65
C LEU A 310 -7.31 -13.93 -2.08
N VAL A 311 -6.13 -14.31 -2.59
CA VAL A 311 -5.73 -13.95 -3.96
C VAL A 311 -6.74 -14.48 -4.98
N ASP A 312 -7.14 -15.74 -4.87
CA ASP A 312 -8.06 -16.37 -5.82
C ASP A 312 -9.46 -15.71 -5.77
N ALA A 313 -9.97 -15.48 -4.56
CA ALA A 313 -11.25 -14.78 -4.37
C ALA A 313 -11.22 -13.32 -4.87
N LEU A 314 -10.08 -12.62 -4.70
CA LEU A 314 -9.89 -11.28 -5.26
C LEU A 314 -9.93 -11.32 -6.80
N VAL A 315 -9.19 -12.24 -7.41
CA VAL A 315 -9.17 -12.41 -8.87
C VAL A 315 -10.55 -12.71 -9.40
N GLU A 316 -11.26 -13.65 -8.79
CA GLU A 316 -12.64 -13.98 -9.15
C GLU A 316 -13.54 -12.75 -9.04
N ARG A 317 -13.48 -12.01 -7.91
CA ARG A 317 -14.29 -10.81 -7.69
C ARG A 317 -14.06 -9.72 -8.72
N VAL A 318 -12.81 -9.53 -9.15
CA VAL A 318 -12.42 -8.51 -10.14
C VAL A 318 -12.80 -8.92 -11.55
N THR A 319 -12.61 -10.20 -11.91
CA THR A 319 -12.75 -10.69 -13.30
C THR A 319 -14.05 -11.44 -13.58
N ALA A 320 -14.89 -11.69 -12.55
CA ALA A 320 -16.14 -12.42 -12.71
C ALA A 320 -17.06 -11.80 -13.77
N HIS A 321 -17.61 -12.65 -14.63
CA HIS A 321 -18.52 -12.30 -15.71
C HIS A 321 -17.95 -11.35 -16.78
N ALA A 322 -16.68 -10.97 -16.67
CA ALA A 322 -16.02 -10.10 -17.63
C ALA A 322 -15.79 -10.80 -18.96
N ARG A 323 -16.31 -10.24 -20.06
CA ARG A 323 -16.10 -10.73 -21.44
C ARG A 323 -16.30 -9.58 -22.43
N GLY A 324 -15.64 -9.67 -23.56
CA GLY A 324 -15.77 -8.64 -24.59
C GLY A 324 -14.68 -8.71 -25.68
N GLY A 325 -14.62 -7.67 -26.48
CA GLY A 325 -13.60 -7.49 -27.50
C GLY A 325 -12.28 -6.99 -26.94
N LEU A 326 -12.31 -5.92 -26.12
CA LEU A 326 -11.12 -5.26 -25.60
C LEU A 326 -11.24 -4.98 -24.12
N ALA A 327 -10.19 -5.32 -23.35
CA ALA A 327 -10.05 -4.92 -21.96
C ALA A 327 -8.71 -4.19 -21.71
N PHE A 328 -8.73 -3.23 -20.79
CA PHE A 328 -7.53 -2.62 -20.22
C PHE A 328 -7.34 -3.08 -18.78
N ASP A 329 -6.14 -3.55 -18.44
CA ASP A 329 -5.68 -3.81 -17.07
C ASP A 329 -4.60 -2.77 -16.76
N LEU A 330 -4.95 -1.75 -15.97
CA LEU A 330 -4.10 -0.61 -15.66
C LEU A 330 -3.50 -0.79 -14.27
N PHE A 331 -2.19 -0.54 -14.14
CA PHE A 331 -1.37 -0.91 -12.99
C PHE A 331 -1.28 -2.45 -12.84
N ALA A 332 -1.04 -3.12 -13.96
CA ALA A 332 -1.22 -4.57 -14.09
C ALA A 332 -0.26 -5.42 -13.22
N GLY A 333 0.79 -4.82 -12.64
CA GLY A 333 1.79 -5.55 -11.85
C GLY A 333 2.42 -6.69 -12.66
N VAL A 334 2.31 -7.91 -12.16
CA VAL A 334 2.76 -9.12 -12.87
C VAL A 334 1.70 -9.73 -13.79
N GLY A 335 0.53 -9.07 -13.94
CA GLY A 335 -0.55 -9.50 -14.84
C GLY A 335 -1.59 -10.42 -14.20
N LEU A 336 -1.81 -10.27 -12.89
CA LEU A 336 -2.73 -11.12 -12.14
C LEU A 336 -4.14 -11.13 -12.75
N PHE A 337 -4.69 -9.96 -13.09
CA PHE A 337 -6.02 -9.84 -13.71
C PHE A 337 -5.94 -10.03 -15.22
N ALA A 338 -4.96 -9.41 -15.91
CA ALA A 338 -4.84 -9.50 -17.38
C ALA A 338 -4.77 -10.95 -17.87
N ARG A 339 -4.05 -11.82 -17.15
CA ARG A 339 -3.91 -13.24 -17.52
C ARG A 339 -5.24 -13.98 -17.48
N GLN A 340 -6.12 -13.67 -16.53
CA GLN A 340 -7.46 -14.25 -16.43
C GLN A 340 -8.41 -13.67 -17.50
N LEU A 341 -8.37 -12.35 -17.71
CA LEU A 341 -9.16 -11.67 -18.75
C LEU A 341 -8.87 -12.21 -20.14
N ALA A 342 -7.63 -12.62 -20.41
CA ALA A 342 -7.22 -13.17 -21.71
C ALA A 342 -7.99 -14.43 -22.13
N ASN A 343 -8.67 -15.10 -21.21
CA ASN A 343 -9.53 -16.24 -21.51
C ASN A 343 -10.92 -15.83 -22.04
N HIS A 344 -11.30 -14.55 -21.88
CA HIS A 344 -12.66 -14.08 -22.10
C HIS A 344 -12.74 -12.83 -22.98
N PHE A 345 -11.59 -12.26 -23.36
CA PHE A 345 -11.49 -11.09 -24.24
C PHE A 345 -10.67 -11.41 -25.49
N THR A 346 -11.10 -10.86 -26.62
CA THR A 346 -10.36 -11.00 -27.88
C THR A 346 -8.97 -10.37 -27.78
N ARG A 347 -8.87 -9.26 -27.03
CA ARG A 347 -7.62 -8.54 -26.77
C ARG A 347 -7.61 -7.93 -25.36
N VAL A 348 -6.50 -8.08 -24.66
CA VAL A 348 -6.26 -7.42 -23.36
C VAL A 348 -4.99 -6.58 -23.46
N ILE A 349 -5.03 -5.34 -22.98
CA ILE A 349 -3.85 -4.48 -22.89
C ILE A 349 -3.54 -4.28 -21.40
N ALA A 350 -2.42 -4.86 -20.96
CA ALA A 350 -1.94 -4.76 -19.59
C ALA A 350 -0.84 -3.69 -19.50
N VAL A 351 -1.06 -2.64 -18.71
CA VAL A 351 -0.19 -1.48 -18.60
C VAL A 351 0.51 -1.46 -17.25
N GLU A 352 1.84 -1.41 -17.27
CA GLU A 352 2.67 -1.37 -16.08
C GLU A 352 3.87 -0.43 -16.29
N SER A 353 4.20 0.35 -15.29
CA SER A 353 5.34 1.28 -15.33
C SER A 353 6.57 0.75 -14.57
N ALA A 354 6.38 -0.09 -13.56
CA ALA A 354 7.44 -0.58 -12.69
C ALA A 354 8.38 -1.56 -13.43
N SER A 355 9.66 -1.22 -13.50
CA SER A 355 10.65 -2.05 -14.19
C SER A 355 10.81 -3.45 -13.59
N ALA A 356 10.59 -3.61 -12.28
CA ALA A 356 10.63 -4.91 -11.61
C ALA A 356 9.47 -5.83 -12.01
N SER A 357 8.32 -5.29 -12.42
CA SER A 357 7.14 -6.07 -12.77
C SER A 357 7.02 -6.38 -14.25
N ILE A 358 7.53 -5.50 -15.13
CA ILE A 358 7.27 -5.59 -16.58
C ILE A 358 7.80 -6.87 -17.24
N ALA A 359 8.93 -7.40 -16.78
CA ALA A 359 9.50 -8.63 -17.29
C ALA A 359 8.63 -9.85 -16.91
N ALA A 360 8.17 -9.90 -15.67
CA ALA A 360 7.24 -10.90 -15.19
C ALA A 360 5.89 -10.79 -15.91
N LEU A 361 5.35 -9.58 -16.09
CA LEU A 361 4.13 -9.32 -16.85
C LEU A 361 4.22 -9.89 -18.27
N ALA A 362 5.27 -9.53 -19.02
CA ALA A 362 5.48 -10.02 -20.37
C ALA A 362 5.64 -11.56 -20.43
N HIS A 363 6.26 -12.16 -19.40
CA HIS A 363 6.37 -13.62 -19.28
C HIS A 363 5.01 -14.28 -19.07
N ASN A 364 4.23 -13.76 -18.12
CA ASN A 364 2.96 -14.34 -17.69
C ASN A 364 1.85 -14.24 -18.74
N LEU A 365 1.98 -13.29 -19.68
CA LEU A 365 1.03 -13.10 -20.76
C LEU A 365 1.39 -13.86 -22.07
N ARG A 366 2.53 -14.56 -22.12
CA ARG A 366 2.93 -15.32 -23.32
C ARG A 366 1.87 -16.35 -23.72
N GLY A 367 1.61 -16.41 -25.02
CA GLY A 367 0.67 -17.38 -25.59
C GLY A 367 -0.81 -17.08 -25.29
N THR A 368 -1.12 -15.86 -24.84
CA THR A 368 -2.48 -15.39 -24.58
C THR A 368 -2.87 -14.26 -25.52
N SER A 369 -4.13 -13.82 -25.46
CA SER A 369 -4.64 -12.64 -26.17
C SER A 369 -4.22 -11.30 -25.51
N ALA A 370 -3.47 -11.35 -24.40
CA ALA A 370 -3.05 -10.17 -23.66
C ALA A 370 -1.63 -9.72 -24.07
N ILE A 371 -1.44 -8.41 -24.12
CA ILE A 371 -0.14 -7.78 -24.41
C ILE A 371 0.31 -6.88 -23.26
N ALA A 372 1.59 -6.94 -22.92
CA ALA A 372 2.21 -6.08 -21.92
C ALA A 372 2.67 -4.77 -22.56
N VAL A 373 2.32 -3.64 -21.92
CA VAL A 373 2.73 -2.30 -22.33
C VAL A 373 3.46 -1.62 -21.18
N LYS A 374 4.74 -1.28 -21.38
CA LYS A 374 5.52 -0.49 -20.41
C LYS A 374 5.20 0.99 -20.61
N ALA A 375 4.35 1.53 -19.75
CA ALA A 375 4.00 2.95 -19.76
C ALA A 375 3.45 3.38 -18.38
N ALA A 376 3.52 4.67 -18.10
CA ALA A 376 2.69 5.24 -17.05
C ALA A 376 1.22 5.23 -17.50
N THR A 377 0.31 4.87 -16.60
CA THR A 377 -1.13 4.77 -16.89
C THR A 377 -1.69 6.05 -17.51
N LEU A 378 -1.32 7.21 -16.98
CA LEU A 378 -1.77 8.51 -17.50
C LEU A 378 -1.33 8.73 -18.96
N GLU A 379 -0.09 8.42 -19.30
CA GLU A 379 0.44 8.56 -20.67
C GLU A 379 -0.24 7.59 -21.64
N PHE A 380 -0.48 6.37 -21.20
CA PHE A 380 -1.22 5.37 -21.97
C PHE A 380 -2.64 5.86 -22.27
N LEU A 381 -3.39 6.32 -21.27
CA LEU A 381 -4.77 6.80 -21.45
C LEU A 381 -4.86 8.02 -22.36
N ARG A 382 -3.92 8.97 -22.24
CA ARG A 382 -3.84 10.15 -23.16
C ARG A 382 -3.70 9.72 -24.62
N ARG A 383 -2.94 8.66 -24.88
CA ARG A 383 -2.73 8.13 -26.24
C ARG A 383 -3.93 7.36 -26.76
N GLU A 384 -4.59 6.59 -25.89
CA GLU A 384 -5.66 5.67 -26.31
C GLU A 384 -7.06 6.31 -26.31
N ARG A 385 -7.27 7.47 -25.68
CA ARG A 385 -8.59 8.11 -25.52
C ARG A 385 -9.39 8.35 -26.82
N SER A 386 -8.69 8.50 -27.95
CA SER A 386 -9.30 8.75 -29.26
C SER A 386 -9.27 7.53 -30.20
N ARG A 387 -8.81 6.38 -29.74
CA ARG A 387 -8.65 5.17 -30.53
C ARG A 387 -9.81 4.21 -30.33
N GLU A 388 -9.54 3.09 -29.69
CA GLU A 388 -10.53 2.06 -29.41
C GLU A 388 -11.13 2.23 -28.01
N ARG A 389 -12.43 1.97 -27.89
CA ARG A 389 -13.09 1.93 -26.59
C ARG A 389 -13.03 0.52 -26.04
N PRO A 390 -12.48 0.32 -24.82
CA PRO A 390 -12.54 -0.98 -24.16
C PRO A 390 -13.95 -1.25 -23.65
N ASP A 391 -14.33 -2.54 -23.60
CA ASP A 391 -15.55 -2.99 -22.95
C ASP A 391 -15.40 -2.97 -21.42
N LEU A 392 -14.16 -3.18 -20.94
CA LEU A 392 -13.81 -3.20 -19.52
C LEU A 392 -12.50 -2.46 -19.29
N VAL A 393 -12.44 -1.68 -18.20
CA VAL A 393 -11.20 -1.17 -17.63
C VAL A 393 -11.07 -1.63 -16.18
N ILE A 394 -9.97 -2.33 -15.85
CA ILE A 394 -9.58 -2.61 -14.47
C ILE A 394 -8.51 -1.59 -14.07
N VAL A 395 -8.63 -1.04 -12.86
CA VAL A 395 -7.62 -0.17 -12.24
C VAL A 395 -7.31 -0.64 -10.82
N ASP A 396 -6.02 -0.84 -10.52
CA ASP A 396 -5.50 -1.19 -9.19
C ASP A 396 -4.35 -0.22 -8.82
N PRO A 397 -4.66 1.09 -8.61
CA PRO A 397 -3.65 2.11 -8.39
C PRO A 397 -3.01 1.99 -7.00
N PRO A 398 -1.82 2.59 -6.80
CA PRO A 398 -1.21 2.72 -5.48
C PRO A 398 -2.08 3.56 -4.54
N ARG A 399 -1.72 3.63 -3.25
CA ARG A 399 -2.45 4.39 -2.21
C ARG A 399 -2.79 5.83 -2.54
N THR A 400 -2.05 6.45 -3.45
CA THR A 400 -2.34 7.82 -3.93
C THR A 400 -3.58 7.90 -4.81
N GLY A 401 -4.14 6.76 -5.23
CA GLY A 401 -5.27 6.68 -6.15
C GLY A 401 -4.89 7.07 -7.58
N LEU A 402 -5.93 7.29 -8.42
CA LEU A 402 -5.77 7.66 -9.83
C LEU A 402 -5.39 9.13 -10.03
N GLY A 403 -5.93 10.00 -9.19
CA GLY A 403 -5.82 11.45 -9.37
C GLY A 403 -6.79 12.01 -10.43
N ALA A 404 -6.97 13.33 -10.40
CA ALA A 404 -8.01 14.00 -11.15
C ALA A 404 -7.89 13.81 -12.68
N GLU A 405 -6.69 13.87 -13.24
CA GLU A 405 -6.48 13.77 -14.68
C GLU A 405 -6.74 12.36 -15.21
N THR A 406 -6.23 11.33 -14.52
CA THR A 406 -6.48 9.92 -14.90
C THR A 406 -7.97 9.62 -14.84
N THR A 407 -8.66 10.09 -13.79
CA THR A 407 -10.10 9.92 -13.62
C THR A 407 -10.89 10.60 -14.72
N ALA A 408 -10.50 11.82 -15.12
CA ALA A 408 -11.14 12.53 -16.23
C ALA A 408 -10.99 11.76 -17.56
N LEU A 409 -9.80 11.22 -17.84
CA LEU A 409 -9.56 10.40 -19.04
C LEU A 409 -10.39 9.11 -19.05
N LEU A 410 -10.55 8.46 -17.90
CA LEU A 410 -11.45 7.29 -17.79
C LEU A 410 -12.90 7.66 -18.10
N ALA A 411 -13.36 8.83 -17.64
CA ALA A 411 -14.68 9.34 -17.97
C ALA A 411 -14.85 9.65 -19.47
N GLU A 412 -13.80 10.15 -20.14
CA GLU A 412 -13.78 10.41 -21.60
C GLU A 412 -13.78 9.10 -22.41
N ILE A 413 -12.98 8.10 -22.03
CA ILE A 413 -12.91 6.77 -22.65
C ILE A 413 -14.29 6.10 -22.57
N ALA A 414 -14.97 6.30 -21.47
CA ALA A 414 -16.37 5.91 -21.30
C ALA A 414 -16.62 4.41 -21.56
N ALA A 415 -15.74 3.56 -21.03
CA ALA A 415 -15.93 2.10 -21.05
C ALA A 415 -17.29 1.74 -20.44
N PRO A 416 -18.03 0.75 -20.96
CA PRO A 416 -19.27 0.27 -20.34
C PRO A 416 -19.11 -0.15 -18.89
N GLU A 417 -17.93 -0.68 -18.55
CA GLU A 417 -17.63 -1.18 -17.21
C GLU A 417 -16.24 -0.75 -16.76
N ILE A 418 -16.13 -0.33 -15.48
CA ILE A 418 -14.86 -0.09 -14.78
C ILE A 418 -14.87 -0.92 -13.50
N VAL A 419 -13.80 -1.66 -13.24
CA VAL A 419 -13.56 -2.29 -11.95
C VAL A 419 -12.40 -1.57 -11.27
N TYR A 420 -12.67 -0.95 -10.12
CA TYR A 420 -11.68 -0.24 -9.32
C TYR A 420 -11.32 -1.06 -8.09
N VAL A 421 -10.06 -1.46 -7.97
CA VAL A 421 -9.47 -2.06 -6.77
C VAL A 421 -8.73 -0.97 -6.01
N SER A 422 -8.96 -0.83 -4.70
CA SER A 422 -8.40 0.26 -3.90
C SER A 422 -8.04 -0.17 -2.49
N CYS A 423 -6.82 0.17 -2.08
CA CYS A 423 -6.34 -0.06 -0.72
C CYS A 423 -6.50 1.17 0.21
N ASP A 424 -7.13 2.26 -0.26
CA ASP A 424 -7.37 3.47 0.54
C ASP A 424 -8.75 4.06 0.27
N PRO A 425 -9.66 4.06 1.26
CA PRO A 425 -11.05 4.48 1.06
C PRO A 425 -11.21 5.98 0.81
N ALA A 426 -10.25 6.82 1.27
CA ALA A 426 -10.35 8.27 1.09
C ALA A 426 -9.97 8.66 -0.35
N THR A 427 -8.92 8.06 -0.90
CA THR A 427 -8.55 8.26 -2.31
C THR A 427 -9.57 7.63 -3.25
N LEU A 428 -10.14 6.48 -2.87
CA LEU A 428 -11.26 5.86 -3.60
C LEU A 428 -12.46 6.81 -3.69
N ALA A 429 -12.91 7.37 -2.57
CA ALA A 429 -14.03 8.33 -2.55
C ALA A 429 -13.77 9.54 -3.44
N ARG A 430 -12.55 10.11 -3.37
CA ARG A 430 -12.12 11.23 -4.21
C ARG A 430 -12.20 10.91 -5.70
N ASP A 431 -11.72 9.73 -6.10
CA ASP A 431 -11.62 9.33 -7.50
C ASP A 431 -12.98 8.85 -8.06
N LEU A 432 -13.82 8.21 -7.24
CA LEU A 432 -15.17 7.79 -7.63
C LEU A 432 -16.10 8.98 -7.83
N ARG A 433 -16.00 10.02 -7.00
CA ARG A 433 -16.94 11.14 -7.01
C ARG A 433 -17.16 11.74 -8.41
N PRO A 434 -16.15 12.13 -9.19
CA PRO A 434 -16.35 12.66 -10.54
C PRO A 434 -16.87 11.62 -11.54
N LEU A 435 -16.74 10.34 -11.28
CA LEU A 435 -17.28 9.27 -12.13
C LEU A 435 -18.77 9.02 -11.89
N VAL A 436 -19.28 9.23 -10.67
CA VAL A 436 -20.66 8.96 -10.28
C VAL A 436 -21.54 10.21 -10.14
N ASP A 437 -20.96 11.41 -10.11
CA ASP A 437 -21.70 12.67 -9.96
C ASP A 437 -22.49 13.00 -11.23
N SER A 438 -23.81 12.98 -11.15
CA SER A 438 -24.74 13.18 -12.28
C SER A 438 -24.84 14.63 -12.79
N ARG A 439 -24.22 15.60 -12.12
CA ARG A 439 -24.34 17.04 -12.48
C ARG A 439 -23.72 17.42 -13.83
N SER A 440 -22.90 16.57 -14.42
CA SER A 440 -22.13 16.86 -15.64
C SER A 440 -22.38 15.88 -16.81
N GLY A 441 -23.49 15.12 -16.82
CA GLY A 441 -23.85 14.19 -17.91
C GLY A 441 -24.00 12.72 -17.48
N PRO A 442 -24.17 11.77 -18.44
CA PRO A 442 -24.34 10.36 -18.12
C PRO A 442 -23.09 9.83 -17.41
N ARG A 443 -23.31 9.20 -16.29
CA ARG A 443 -22.29 8.78 -15.36
C ARG A 443 -22.36 7.29 -15.09
N TYR A 444 -21.34 6.81 -14.40
CA TYR A 444 -21.35 5.48 -13.86
C TYR A 444 -22.26 5.38 -12.64
N VAL A 445 -22.85 4.21 -12.46
CA VAL A 445 -23.48 3.80 -11.21
C VAL A 445 -22.58 2.78 -10.53
N ILE A 446 -22.56 2.78 -9.20
CA ILE A 446 -21.92 1.73 -8.43
C ILE A 446 -22.85 0.53 -8.49
N ASP A 447 -22.52 -0.45 -9.34
CA ASP A 447 -23.27 -1.69 -9.49
C ASP A 447 -23.00 -2.65 -8.31
N GLN A 448 -21.74 -2.76 -7.91
CA GLN A 448 -21.32 -3.63 -6.82
C GLN A 448 -20.15 -2.99 -6.06
N ILE A 449 -20.14 -3.27 -4.76
CA ILE A 449 -19.02 -2.93 -3.88
C ILE A 449 -18.72 -4.10 -2.96
N ALA A 450 -17.45 -4.39 -2.75
CA ALA A 450 -16.99 -5.41 -1.83
C ALA A 450 -15.79 -4.92 -1.03
N LEU A 451 -15.83 -5.14 0.27
CA LEU A 451 -14.67 -5.12 1.15
C LEU A 451 -13.97 -6.48 1.04
N VAL A 452 -12.72 -6.50 0.64
CA VAL A 452 -11.88 -7.70 0.62
C VAL A 452 -10.86 -7.57 1.75
N ASP A 453 -10.95 -8.39 2.78
CA ASP A 453 -10.06 -8.26 3.93
C ASP A 453 -8.69 -8.89 3.68
N LEU A 454 -7.90 -8.28 2.79
CA LEU A 454 -6.53 -8.70 2.51
C LEU A 454 -5.57 -8.50 3.69
N PHE A 455 -5.99 -7.71 4.70
CA PHE A 455 -5.14 -7.31 5.82
C PHE A 455 -5.84 -7.52 7.19
N PRO A 456 -6.23 -8.76 7.54
CA PRO A 456 -6.73 -9.06 8.88
C PRO A 456 -5.82 -8.51 9.98
N GLN A 457 -6.37 -8.20 11.15
CA GLN A 457 -5.66 -7.68 12.32
C GLN A 457 -5.11 -6.24 12.17
N THR A 458 -5.29 -5.61 11.00
CA THR A 458 -4.84 -4.24 10.71
C THR A 458 -6.00 -3.34 10.29
N PHE A 459 -5.78 -2.03 10.29
CA PHE A 459 -6.77 -1.06 9.83
C PHE A 459 -6.90 -0.94 8.30
N HIS A 460 -6.03 -1.58 7.55
CA HIS A 460 -6.04 -1.50 6.09
C HIS A 460 -7.31 -2.09 5.51
N LEU A 461 -7.83 -1.42 4.51
CA LEU A 461 -9.01 -1.81 3.75
C LEU A 461 -8.60 -2.10 2.31
N GLU A 462 -9.16 -3.14 1.73
CA GLU A 462 -9.13 -3.35 0.29
C GLU A 462 -10.57 -3.35 -0.20
N THR A 463 -10.84 -2.63 -1.27
CA THR A 463 -12.20 -2.45 -1.78
C THR A 463 -12.22 -2.72 -3.28
N VAL A 464 -13.17 -3.51 -3.75
CA VAL A 464 -13.45 -3.70 -5.17
C VAL A 464 -14.78 -3.03 -5.48
N VAL A 465 -14.76 -2.06 -6.38
CA VAL A 465 -15.97 -1.34 -6.86
C VAL A 465 -16.16 -1.63 -8.33
N ARG A 466 -17.33 -2.12 -8.70
CA ARG A 466 -17.76 -2.30 -10.08
C ARG A 466 -18.68 -1.17 -10.47
N LEU A 467 -18.27 -0.42 -11.47
CA LEU A 467 -19.01 0.70 -12.03
C LEU A 467 -19.59 0.30 -13.38
N ARG A 468 -20.85 0.60 -13.61
CA ARG A 468 -21.50 0.44 -14.93
C ARG A 468 -22.07 1.76 -15.42
N ARG A 469 -22.09 1.88 -16.75
CA ARG A 469 -22.60 3.05 -17.44
C ARG A 469 -23.96 2.74 -18.08
#